data_2d630149736f947edb2e66c5e71c32bc
#
_entry.id   2d630149736f947edb2e66c5e71c32bc
#
_cell.length_a   1.000
_cell.length_b   1.000
_cell.length_c   1.000
_cell.angle_alpha   90.00
_cell.angle_beta   90.00
_cell.angle_gamma   90.00
#
_symmetry.space_group_name_H-M   'P 1'
#
loop_
_entity.id
_entity.type
_entity.pdbx_description
1 polymer ?
#
loop_
_entity_poly.entity_id
_entity_poly.type
_entity_poly.pdbx_seq_one_letter_code
_entity_poly.pdbx_strand_id
1 'polypeptide(L)'
;MHDFSTISTIEEGEEASWNGPLFLTFDIDWAHDEVLNDTIEIVQNYQVSATWFVTHKTPVLERLKANKKFELGIHPNFNFLLQGKHDAGQTAKDVVQRCLDIVPDARVVRSHSMTQSSGLLEIFKECGLTHDANHFVPHHTGIELKPWQLWNNLVRVPYSWEDDVHILYDTIEVPQKSPLDIAMDKSDGGLKVFDFHPIHVFLNTESLDRYERTRPLHQNPKELIKHRYQGYGTCSRLIELMELHRRS
;
A
#
# COMPACT_ATOMS: atom_id res chain seq x y z
N MET A 1 9.37 -19.56 -9.22
CA MET A 1 9.64 -18.11 -9.15
C MET A 1 8.29 -17.43 -9.07
N HIS A 2 8.06 -16.60 -8.04
CA HIS A 2 6.87 -15.73 -8.02
C HIS A 2 7.24 -14.40 -8.66
N ASP A 3 6.47 -13.98 -9.65
CA ASP A 3 6.63 -12.67 -10.27
C ASP A 3 5.89 -11.62 -9.47
N PHE A 4 6.51 -10.45 -9.30
CA PHE A 4 5.87 -9.29 -8.73
C PHE A 4 5.46 -8.32 -9.83
N SER A 5 4.25 -7.79 -9.73
CA SER A 5 3.70 -6.86 -10.70
C SER A 5 3.13 -5.60 -10.04
N THR A 6 2.69 -4.63 -10.82
CA THR A 6 2.11 -3.37 -10.35
C THR A 6 0.59 -3.36 -10.55
N ILE A 7 -0.13 -2.58 -9.74
CA ILE A 7 -1.60 -2.59 -9.71
C ILE A 7 -2.21 -2.24 -11.08
N SER A 8 -1.65 -1.30 -11.83
CA SER A 8 -2.22 -0.91 -13.13
C SER A 8 -2.07 -1.94 -14.24
N THR A 9 -1.28 -3.02 -14.00
CA THR A 9 -1.17 -4.13 -14.96
C THR A 9 -2.31 -5.13 -14.86
N ILE A 10 -3.18 -5.00 -13.86
CA ILE A 10 -4.31 -5.89 -13.65
C ILE A 10 -5.39 -5.58 -14.70
N GLU A 11 -5.69 -6.57 -15.51
CA GLU A 11 -6.83 -6.57 -16.45
C GLU A 11 -7.86 -7.55 -15.92
N GLU A 12 -9.02 -7.07 -15.48
CA GLU A 12 -10.05 -7.86 -14.80
C GLU A 12 -10.46 -9.10 -15.61
N GLY A 13 -10.58 -8.97 -16.93
CA GLY A 13 -10.91 -10.06 -17.84
C GLY A 13 -9.77 -11.03 -18.16
N GLU A 14 -8.55 -10.72 -17.78
CA GLU A 14 -7.32 -11.49 -18.08
C GLU A 14 -6.78 -12.14 -16.81
N GLU A 15 -7.26 -13.34 -16.47
CA GLU A 15 -6.90 -14.02 -15.22
C GLU A 15 -5.38 -14.11 -15.00
N ALA A 16 -4.60 -14.33 -16.05
CA ALA A 16 -3.14 -14.38 -15.97
C ALA A 16 -2.48 -13.06 -15.52
N SER A 17 -3.19 -11.93 -15.62
CA SER A 17 -2.68 -10.63 -15.17
C SER A 17 -2.72 -10.46 -13.66
N TRP A 18 -3.55 -11.23 -12.95
CA TRP A 18 -3.77 -11.06 -11.51
C TRP A 18 -3.75 -12.36 -10.70
N ASN A 19 -3.97 -13.52 -11.29
CA ASN A 19 -3.89 -14.83 -10.65
C ASN A 19 -2.52 -15.45 -10.92
N GLY A 20 -1.64 -15.41 -9.92
CA GLY A 20 -0.25 -15.89 -10.00
C GLY A 20 0.80 -14.84 -9.65
N PRO A 21 0.78 -13.61 -10.22
CA PRO A 21 1.65 -12.54 -9.76
C PRO A 21 1.32 -12.13 -8.31
N LEU A 22 2.34 -11.66 -7.59
CA LEU A 22 2.19 -11.01 -6.29
C LEU A 22 2.23 -9.48 -6.50
N PHE A 23 1.39 -8.76 -5.78
CA PHE A 23 1.33 -7.30 -5.85
C PHE A 23 1.78 -6.71 -4.52
N LEU A 24 2.92 -6.04 -4.55
CA LEU A 24 3.48 -5.35 -3.41
C LEU A 24 3.12 -3.87 -3.49
N THR A 25 2.51 -3.34 -2.45
CA THR A 25 2.09 -1.93 -2.38
C THR A 25 2.64 -1.26 -1.13
N PHE A 26 2.81 0.07 -1.21
CA PHE A 26 3.28 0.90 -0.11
C PHE A 26 2.45 2.17 -0.01
N ASP A 27 1.86 2.41 1.15
CA ASP A 27 1.24 3.69 1.50
C ASP A 27 2.29 4.55 2.22
N ILE A 28 2.75 5.65 1.58
CA ILE A 28 3.91 6.40 2.10
C ILE A 28 3.63 7.29 3.30
N ASP A 29 2.37 7.55 3.62
CA ASP A 29 1.81 8.17 4.82
C ASP A 29 2.64 9.29 5.49
N TRP A 30 3.04 10.29 4.68
CA TRP A 30 3.87 11.43 5.13
C TRP A 30 5.18 11.02 5.84
N ALA A 31 5.70 9.84 5.53
CA ALA A 31 6.95 9.38 6.10
C ALA A 31 8.12 10.30 5.74
N HIS A 32 9.04 10.48 6.67
CA HIS A 32 10.26 11.25 6.44
C HIS A 32 11.10 10.67 5.31
N ASP A 33 11.81 11.49 4.55
CA ASP A 33 12.62 11.08 3.40
C ASP A 33 13.61 9.95 3.71
N GLU A 34 14.25 9.96 4.88
CA GLU A 34 15.17 8.89 5.29
C GLU A 34 14.44 7.56 5.54
N VAL A 35 13.21 7.60 6.08
CA VAL A 35 12.36 6.44 6.28
C VAL A 35 11.93 5.85 4.94
N LEU A 36 11.51 6.69 4.00
CA LEU A 36 11.18 6.27 2.63
C LEU A 36 12.40 5.65 1.93
N ASN A 37 13.55 6.30 2.01
CA ASN A 37 14.77 5.82 1.37
C ASN A 37 15.23 4.45 1.89
N ASP A 38 15.13 4.18 3.19
CA ASP A 38 15.43 2.86 3.79
C ASP A 38 14.55 1.77 3.16
N THR A 39 13.24 1.99 3.10
CA THR A 39 12.29 1.03 2.51
C THR A 39 12.54 0.85 1.01
N ILE A 40 12.75 1.94 0.27
CA ILE A 40 13.03 1.89 -1.17
C ILE A 40 14.31 1.09 -1.44
N GLU A 41 15.36 1.30 -0.64
CA GLU A 41 16.63 0.57 -0.79
C GLU A 41 16.42 -0.94 -0.59
N ILE A 42 15.67 -1.33 0.43
CA ILE A 42 15.33 -2.74 0.68
C ILE A 42 14.63 -3.32 -0.57
N VAL A 43 13.56 -2.68 -1.07
CA VAL A 43 12.80 -3.19 -2.22
C VAL A 43 13.63 -3.24 -3.50
N GLN A 44 14.45 -2.20 -3.76
CA GLN A 44 15.35 -2.16 -4.92
C GLN A 44 16.37 -3.29 -4.92
N ASN A 45 16.90 -3.64 -3.75
CA ASN A 45 17.87 -4.73 -3.62
C ASN A 45 17.29 -6.10 -3.98
N TYR A 46 15.98 -6.29 -3.84
CA TYR A 46 15.26 -7.50 -4.27
C TYR A 46 14.83 -7.47 -5.73
N GLN A 47 14.89 -6.30 -6.38
CA GLN A 47 14.53 -6.12 -7.80
C GLN A 47 13.09 -6.55 -8.12
N VAL A 48 12.16 -6.41 -7.20
CA VAL A 48 10.74 -6.69 -7.38
C VAL A 48 9.98 -5.45 -7.87
N SER A 49 8.84 -5.67 -8.53
CA SER A 49 7.92 -4.60 -8.88
C SER A 49 7.07 -4.21 -7.67
N ALA A 50 6.71 -2.93 -7.56
CA ALA A 50 5.86 -2.43 -6.48
C ALA A 50 5.09 -1.17 -6.89
N THR A 51 3.92 -0.96 -6.28
CA THR A 51 3.10 0.26 -6.42
C THR A 51 3.22 1.10 -5.15
N TRP A 52 3.54 2.39 -5.30
CA TRP A 52 3.73 3.34 -4.20
C TRP A 52 2.61 4.39 -4.24
N PHE A 53 1.78 4.44 -3.22
CA PHE A 53 0.68 5.39 -3.08
C PHE A 53 1.15 6.66 -2.40
N VAL A 54 1.19 7.76 -3.15
CA VAL A 54 1.85 9.01 -2.78
C VAL A 54 0.88 9.97 -2.09
N THR A 55 1.25 10.43 -0.88
CA THR A 55 0.50 11.41 -0.09
C THR A 55 1.00 12.84 -0.26
N HIS A 56 2.30 13.03 -0.50
CA HIS A 56 2.95 14.34 -0.43
C HIS A 56 4.13 14.46 -1.38
N LYS A 57 4.52 15.72 -1.64
CA LYS A 57 5.70 16.02 -2.44
C LYS A 57 6.97 15.82 -1.61
N THR A 58 7.90 15.00 -2.12
CA THR A 58 9.21 14.74 -1.53
C THR A 58 10.25 14.58 -2.63
N PRO A 59 11.53 14.96 -2.41
CA PRO A 59 12.62 14.67 -3.35
C PRO A 59 12.81 13.20 -3.68
N VAL A 60 12.39 12.31 -2.76
CA VAL A 60 12.51 10.85 -2.92
C VAL A 60 11.67 10.31 -4.08
N LEU A 61 10.63 11.03 -4.51
CA LEU A 61 9.80 10.63 -5.67
C LEU A 61 10.61 10.49 -6.95
N GLU A 62 11.67 11.26 -7.13
CA GLU A 62 12.54 11.14 -8.30
C GLU A 62 13.27 9.79 -8.34
N ARG A 63 13.65 9.25 -7.17
CA ARG A 63 14.22 7.91 -7.05
C ARG A 63 13.19 6.83 -7.40
N LEU A 64 11.95 7.00 -6.96
CA LEU A 64 10.86 6.08 -7.28
C LEU A 64 10.56 6.08 -8.79
N LYS A 65 10.41 7.27 -9.40
CA LYS A 65 10.17 7.44 -10.85
C LYS A 65 11.29 6.87 -11.72
N ALA A 66 12.53 6.95 -11.26
CA ALA A 66 13.68 6.43 -12.00
C ALA A 66 13.70 4.90 -12.10
N ASN A 67 12.99 4.19 -11.22
CA ASN A 67 12.93 2.73 -11.23
C ASN A 67 11.76 2.24 -12.07
N LYS A 68 12.05 1.62 -13.21
CA LYS A 68 11.04 1.11 -14.17
C LYS A 68 10.14 0.00 -13.61
N LYS A 69 10.50 -0.59 -12.47
CA LYS A 69 9.70 -1.63 -11.78
C LYS A 69 8.72 -1.01 -10.78
N PHE A 70 8.80 0.30 -10.54
CA PHE A 70 7.93 0.99 -9.60
C PHE A 70 6.84 1.77 -10.34
N GLU A 71 5.65 1.65 -9.81
CA GLU A 71 4.49 2.43 -10.18
C GLU A 71 4.19 3.44 -9.09
N LEU A 72 3.81 4.64 -9.46
CA LEU A 72 3.30 5.65 -8.53
C LEU A 72 1.79 5.78 -8.69
N GLY A 73 1.08 5.54 -7.59
CA GLY A 73 -0.33 5.86 -7.42
C GLY A 73 -0.53 7.07 -6.52
N ILE A 74 -1.77 7.48 -6.30
CA ILE A 74 -2.12 8.55 -5.38
C ILE A 74 -2.76 8.02 -4.09
N HIS A 75 -2.46 8.71 -2.96
CA HIS A 75 -3.00 8.40 -1.63
C HIS A 75 -3.73 9.63 -1.03
N PRO A 76 -4.91 10.00 -1.59
CA PRO A 76 -5.64 11.18 -1.12
C PRO A 76 -6.21 10.98 0.28
N ASN A 77 -6.05 11.99 1.15
CA ASN A 77 -6.62 12.00 2.49
C ASN A 77 -7.87 12.87 2.55
N PHE A 78 -9.00 12.26 2.83
CA PHE A 78 -10.30 12.92 2.96
C PHE A 78 -10.73 13.15 4.42
N ASN A 79 -9.94 12.74 5.42
CA ASN A 79 -10.32 12.78 6.83
C ASN A 79 -10.72 14.18 7.32
N PHE A 80 -10.04 15.23 6.85
CA PHE A 80 -10.39 16.59 7.23
C PHE A 80 -11.74 17.05 6.65
N LEU A 81 -12.12 16.59 5.45
CA LEU A 81 -13.45 16.83 4.88
C LEU A 81 -14.54 16.12 5.70
N LEU A 82 -14.31 14.86 6.07
CA LEU A 82 -15.21 14.06 6.89
C LEU A 82 -15.42 14.66 8.29
N GLN A 83 -14.38 15.32 8.82
CA GLN A 83 -14.45 16.01 10.11
C GLN A 83 -15.06 17.43 10.04
N GLY A 84 -15.44 17.88 8.84
CA GLY A 84 -15.88 19.26 8.63
C GLY A 84 -14.80 20.33 8.83
N LYS A 85 -13.52 19.93 8.86
CA LYS A 85 -12.35 20.80 9.05
C LYS A 85 -11.75 21.14 7.69
N HIS A 86 -12.43 21.95 6.91
CA HIS A 86 -11.98 22.34 5.58
C HIS A 86 -12.31 23.81 5.33
N ASP A 87 -11.51 24.44 4.47
CA ASP A 87 -11.76 25.80 4.02
C ASP A 87 -13.02 25.85 3.14
N ALA A 88 -13.70 26.98 3.15
CA ALA A 88 -14.88 27.18 2.31
C ALA A 88 -14.55 26.95 0.84
N GLY A 89 -15.29 26.06 0.18
CA GLY A 89 -15.11 25.69 -1.22
C GLY A 89 -14.10 24.56 -1.50
N GLN A 90 -13.44 23.99 -0.50
CA GLN A 90 -12.58 22.83 -0.70
C GLN A 90 -13.42 21.56 -0.89
N THR A 91 -13.19 20.86 -1.98
CA THR A 91 -13.94 19.68 -2.40
C THR A 91 -13.09 18.42 -2.38
N ALA A 92 -13.73 17.25 -2.45
CA ALA A 92 -13.01 15.99 -2.62
C ALA A 92 -12.21 15.94 -3.95
N LYS A 93 -12.68 16.59 -5.01
CA LYS A 93 -11.97 16.70 -6.29
C LYS A 93 -10.67 17.49 -6.14
N ASP A 94 -10.66 18.55 -5.32
CA ASP A 94 -9.43 19.31 -5.04
C ASP A 94 -8.40 18.48 -4.28
N VAL A 95 -8.84 17.55 -3.41
CA VAL A 95 -7.95 16.63 -2.72
C VAL A 95 -7.28 15.68 -3.70
N VAL A 96 -8.05 15.08 -4.60
CA VAL A 96 -7.54 14.19 -5.66
C VAL A 96 -6.58 14.96 -6.58
N GLN A 97 -6.98 16.16 -7.02
CA GLN A 97 -6.16 16.97 -7.94
C GLN A 97 -4.80 17.33 -7.34
N ARG A 98 -4.73 17.69 -6.06
CA ARG A 98 -3.45 17.96 -5.38
C ARG A 98 -2.50 16.76 -5.39
N CYS A 99 -3.02 15.54 -5.27
CA CYS A 99 -2.19 14.35 -5.40
C CYS A 99 -1.74 14.13 -6.85
N LEU A 100 -2.62 14.36 -7.82
CA LEU A 100 -2.29 14.29 -9.25
C LEU A 100 -1.31 15.38 -9.69
N ASP A 101 -1.31 16.56 -9.07
CA ASP A 101 -0.30 17.60 -9.33
C ASP A 101 1.11 17.12 -8.90
N ILE A 102 1.20 16.17 -7.98
CA ILE A 102 2.47 15.55 -7.55
C ILE A 102 2.83 14.36 -8.45
N VAL A 103 1.84 13.55 -8.84
CA VAL A 103 2.00 12.35 -9.66
C VAL A 103 1.01 12.41 -10.84
N PRO A 104 1.27 13.21 -11.87
CA PRO A 104 0.30 13.47 -12.95
C PRO A 104 -0.02 12.24 -13.82
N ASP A 105 0.90 11.27 -13.86
CA ASP A 105 0.73 10.04 -14.64
C ASP A 105 0.09 8.91 -13.84
N ALA A 106 -0.34 9.14 -12.59
CA ALA A 106 -0.95 8.12 -11.76
C ALA A 106 -2.24 7.59 -12.38
N ARG A 107 -2.38 6.25 -12.36
CA ARG A 107 -3.58 5.53 -12.81
C ARG A 107 -4.30 4.81 -11.68
N VAL A 108 -3.63 4.66 -10.56
CA VAL A 108 -4.13 3.88 -9.41
C VAL A 108 -4.33 4.78 -8.20
N VAL A 109 -5.35 4.47 -7.40
CA VAL A 109 -5.68 5.20 -6.18
C VAL A 109 -5.94 4.23 -5.03
N ARG A 110 -5.40 4.57 -3.87
CA ARG A 110 -5.83 4.09 -2.56
C ARG A 110 -6.00 5.32 -1.66
N SER A 111 -7.18 5.50 -1.09
CA SER A 111 -7.43 6.63 -0.18
C SER A 111 -6.90 6.33 1.21
N HIS A 112 -6.29 7.30 1.85
CA HIS A 112 -5.88 7.19 3.24
C HIS A 112 -7.07 6.79 4.14
N SER A 113 -6.82 5.89 5.08
CA SER A 113 -7.85 5.30 5.96
C SER A 113 -8.99 4.61 5.19
N MET A 114 -8.72 4.01 4.04
CA MET A 114 -9.69 3.28 3.20
C MET A 114 -10.96 4.09 2.88
N THR A 115 -10.88 5.41 2.86
CA THR A 115 -12.05 6.28 2.64
C THR A 115 -12.62 6.07 1.25
N GLN A 116 -13.87 5.61 1.16
CA GLN A 116 -14.54 5.38 -0.10
C GLN A 116 -16.03 5.72 -0.05
N SER A 117 -16.57 6.14 -1.19
CA SER A 117 -17.99 6.29 -1.44
C SER A 117 -18.25 6.27 -2.95
N SER A 118 -19.50 6.07 -3.38
CA SER A 118 -19.84 6.16 -4.81
C SER A 118 -19.44 7.49 -5.42
N GLY A 119 -19.63 8.61 -4.69
CA GLY A 119 -19.21 9.93 -5.17
C GLY A 119 -17.72 10.08 -5.34
N LEU A 120 -16.90 9.49 -4.45
CA LEU A 120 -15.43 9.49 -4.61
C LEU A 120 -15.00 8.64 -5.82
N LEU A 121 -15.63 7.50 -6.04
CA LEU A 121 -15.35 6.64 -7.20
C LEU A 121 -15.63 7.36 -8.53
N GLU A 122 -16.70 8.15 -8.62
CA GLU A 122 -16.97 8.99 -9.81
C GLU A 122 -15.86 10.05 -9.99
N ILE A 123 -15.44 10.73 -8.92
CA ILE A 123 -14.36 11.71 -8.96
C ILE A 123 -13.04 11.05 -9.43
N PHE A 124 -12.72 9.85 -8.95
CA PHE A 124 -11.53 9.11 -9.40
C PHE A 124 -11.56 8.86 -10.91
N LYS A 125 -12.71 8.41 -11.42
CA LYS A 125 -12.90 8.17 -12.85
C LYS A 125 -12.81 9.46 -13.68
N GLU A 126 -13.46 10.53 -13.23
CA GLU A 126 -13.38 11.84 -13.88
C GLU A 126 -11.94 12.40 -13.94
N CYS A 127 -11.14 12.10 -12.93
CA CYS A 127 -9.73 12.49 -12.85
C CYS A 127 -8.80 11.57 -13.66
N GLY A 128 -9.32 10.59 -14.42
CA GLY A 128 -8.53 9.73 -15.31
C GLY A 128 -7.92 8.50 -14.64
N LEU A 129 -8.25 8.23 -13.37
CA LEU A 129 -7.83 7.01 -12.69
C LEU A 129 -8.55 5.79 -13.27
N THR A 130 -7.90 4.65 -13.25
CA THR A 130 -8.39 3.40 -13.84
C THR A 130 -8.57 2.27 -12.83
N HIS A 131 -7.78 2.29 -11.75
CA HIS A 131 -7.79 1.25 -10.72
C HIS A 131 -8.01 1.86 -9.34
N ASP A 132 -8.84 1.20 -8.55
CA ASP A 132 -9.20 1.56 -7.18
C ASP A 132 -8.81 0.43 -6.22
N ALA A 133 -7.85 0.67 -5.33
CA ALA A 133 -7.32 -0.29 -4.39
C ALA A 133 -7.78 -0.04 -2.94
N ASN A 134 -9.02 0.46 -2.76
CA ASN A 134 -9.57 0.84 -1.44
C ASN A 134 -10.27 -0.29 -0.68
N HIS A 135 -10.32 -1.52 -1.22
CA HIS A 135 -11.17 -2.55 -0.64
C HIS A 135 -10.36 -3.60 0.13
N PHE A 136 -10.25 -3.42 1.43
CA PHE A 136 -9.63 -4.40 2.32
C PHE A 136 -10.60 -5.54 2.65
N VAL A 137 -10.16 -6.78 2.46
CA VAL A 137 -10.88 -8.00 2.82
C VAL A 137 -9.93 -8.87 3.62
N PRO A 138 -10.07 -8.95 4.95
CA PRO A 138 -9.16 -9.71 5.79
C PRO A 138 -9.03 -11.16 5.34
N HIS A 139 -7.80 -11.67 5.25
CA HIS A 139 -7.54 -13.04 4.77
C HIS A 139 -8.29 -14.12 5.56
N HIS A 140 -8.47 -13.93 6.89
CA HIS A 140 -9.17 -14.89 7.74
C HIS A 140 -10.66 -15.06 7.40
N THR A 141 -11.24 -14.20 6.55
CA THR A 141 -12.63 -14.38 6.06
C THR A 141 -12.77 -15.56 5.12
N GLY A 142 -11.67 -16.06 4.55
CA GLY A 142 -11.66 -17.16 3.58
C GLY A 142 -12.28 -16.79 2.23
N ILE A 143 -12.44 -15.48 1.93
CA ILE A 143 -12.97 -15.02 0.63
C ILE A 143 -11.83 -14.99 -0.37
N GLU A 144 -11.98 -15.75 -1.48
CA GLU A 144 -11.06 -15.68 -2.63
C GLU A 144 -11.18 -14.33 -3.31
N LEU A 145 -10.07 -13.58 -3.40
CA LEU A 145 -10.06 -12.26 -4.01
C LEU A 145 -9.89 -12.32 -5.53
N LYS A 146 -10.67 -11.47 -6.21
CA LYS A 146 -10.57 -11.23 -7.67
C LYS A 146 -10.74 -9.73 -7.92
N PRO A 147 -10.11 -9.17 -8.95
CA PRO A 147 -10.47 -7.83 -9.38
C PRO A 147 -11.85 -7.86 -10.03
N TRP A 148 -12.57 -6.72 -10.01
CA TRP A 148 -13.85 -6.59 -10.72
C TRP A 148 -14.06 -5.17 -11.23
N GLN A 149 -14.81 -5.05 -12.32
CA GLN A 149 -15.20 -3.77 -12.87
C GLN A 149 -16.35 -3.16 -12.08
N LEU A 150 -16.21 -1.88 -11.72
CA LEU A 150 -17.29 -1.08 -11.15
C LEU A 150 -18.18 -0.50 -12.27
N TRP A 151 -19.35 0.04 -11.89
CA TRP A 151 -20.33 0.64 -12.82
C TRP A 151 -19.78 1.78 -13.67
N ASN A 152 -18.74 2.47 -13.19
CA ASN A 152 -18.09 3.59 -13.86
C ASN A 152 -16.79 3.19 -14.59
N ASN A 153 -16.59 1.90 -14.83
CA ASN A 153 -15.42 1.32 -15.48
C ASN A 153 -14.08 1.55 -14.74
N LEU A 154 -14.10 1.77 -13.44
CA LEU A 154 -12.92 1.55 -12.61
C LEU A 154 -12.75 0.06 -12.35
N VAL A 155 -11.53 -0.44 -12.37
CA VAL A 155 -11.19 -1.79 -11.90
C VAL A 155 -10.94 -1.71 -10.40
N ARG A 156 -11.75 -2.41 -9.62
CA ARG A 156 -11.50 -2.56 -8.19
C ARG A 156 -10.52 -3.69 -7.95
N VAL A 157 -9.47 -3.37 -7.21
CA VAL A 157 -8.41 -4.31 -6.82
C VAL A 157 -8.45 -4.46 -5.29
N PRO A 158 -9.09 -5.52 -4.76
CA PRO A 158 -9.10 -5.74 -3.32
C PRO A 158 -7.74 -6.21 -2.83
N TYR A 159 -7.48 -6.02 -1.53
CA TYR A 159 -6.28 -6.52 -0.88
C TYR A 159 -6.62 -7.23 0.45
N SER A 160 -5.77 -8.16 0.88
CA SER A 160 -6.09 -9.06 1.99
C SER A 160 -5.13 -8.95 3.16
N TRP A 161 -4.04 -8.24 3.00
CA TRP A 161 -3.03 -8.07 4.03
C TRP A 161 -2.47 -6.65 4.05
N GLU A 162 -2.34 -6.11 5.25
CA GLU A 162 -1.82 -4.78 5.55
C GLU A 162 -1.09 -4.83 6.89
N ASP A 163 0.07 -4.20 7.00
CA ASP A 163 0.94 -4.35 8.17
C ASP A 163 0.36 -3.73 9.45
N ASP A 164 -0.26 -2.57 9.39
CA ASP A 164 -0.89 -1.93 10.54
C ASP A 164 -2.14 -2.69 11.02
N VAL A 165 -2.95 -3.20 10.09
CA VAL A 165 -4.09 -4.06 10.41
C VAL A 165 -3.62 -5.39 11.02
N HIS A 166 -2.53 -5.98 10.49
CA HIS A 166 -1.95 -7.18 11.06
C HIS A 166 -1.52 -6.96 12.52
N ILE A 167 -0.83 -5.85 12.79
CA ILE A 167 -0.42 -5.46 14.14
C ILE A 167 -1.64 -5.21 15.05
N LEU A 168 -2.70 -4.58 14.52
CA LEU A 168 -3.94 -4.34 15.27
C LEU A 168 -4.65 -5.64 15.61
N TYR A 169 -4.76 -6.57 14.68
CA TYR A 169 -5.42 -7.85 14.90
C TYR A 169 -4.69 -8.73 15.93
N ASP A 170 -3.37 -8.64 16.01
CA ASP A 170 -2.59 -9.30 17.07
C ASP A 170 -3.02 -8.83 18.46
N THR A 171 -3.45 -7.57 18.62
CA THR A 171 -3.91 -7.03 19.91
C THR A 171 -5.28 -7.59 20.37
N ILE A 172 -6.08 -8.10 19.44
CA ILE A 172 -7.42 -8.66 19.70
C ILE A 172 -7.48 -10.16 19.42
N GLU A 173 -6.31 -10.79 19.31
CA GLU A 173 -6.13 -12.24 19.17
C GLU A 173 -6.89 -12.86 17.96
N VAL A 174 -7.04 -12.08 16.87
CA VAL A 174 -7.58 -12.61 15.62
C VAL A 174 -6.46 -13.36 14.89
N PRO A 175 -6.63 -14.65 14.55
CA PRO A 175 -5.62 -15.43 13.84
C PRO A 175 -5.22 -14.77 12.52
N GLN A 176 -3.93 -14.56 12.33
CA GLN A 176 -3.37 -13.95 11.13
C GLN A 176 -2.39 -14.89 10.44
N LYS A 177 -2.42 -14.91 9.10
CA LYS A 177 -1.34 -15.48 8.30
C LYS A 177 -0.30 -14.38 8.00
N SER A 178 0.96 -14.77 7.90
CA SER A 178 1.99 -13.88 7.38
C SER A 178 1.80 -13.64 5.88
N PRO A 179 2.38 -12.57 5.31
CA PRO A 179 2.35 -12.35 3.85
C PRO A 179 2.96 -13.54 3.09
N LEU A 180 4.02 -14.15 3.64
CA LEU A 180 4.65 -15.34 3.07
C LEU A 180 3.69 -16.54 3.03
N ASP A 181 2.97 -16.80 4.14
CA ASP A 181 2.01 -17.91 4.22
C ASP A 181 0.87 -17.72 3.21
N ILE A 182 0.36 -16.49 3.07
CA ILE A 182 -0.68 -16.17 2.07
C ILE A 182 -0.13 -16.36 0.65
N ALA A 183 1.07 -15.87 0.37
CA ALA A 183 1.69 -15.99 -0.94
C ALA A 183 1.94 -17.45 -1.33
N MET A 184 2.31 -18.29 -0.38
CA MET A 184 2.62 -19.71 -0.59
C MET A 184 1.40 -20.63 -0.57
N ASP A 185 0.24 -20.15 -0.13
CA ASP A 185 -0.97 -20.95 -0.06
C ASP A 185 -1.51 -21.25 -1.46
N LYS A 186 -1.30 -22.48 -1.90
CA LYS A 186 -1.74 -22.97 -3.21
C LYS A 186 -3.24 -23.32 -3.24
N SER A 187 -3.86 -23.49 -2.08
CA SER A 187 -5.30 -23.73 -1.98
C SER A 187 -6.11 -22.43 -2.10
N ASP A 188 -5.46 -21.30 -1.86
CA ASP A 188 -5.99 -19.96 -1.99
C ASP A 188 -5.56 -19.40 -3.35
N GLY A 189 -6.29 -19.77 -4.39
CA GLY A 189 -6.17 -19.15 -5.70
C GLY A 189 -6.55 -17.67 -5.63
N GLY A 190 -6.32 -16.92 -6.71
CA GLY A 190 -6.79 -15.56 -6.83
C GLY A 190 -5.74 -14.47 -6.56
N LEU A 191 -6.24 -13.26 -6.42
CA LEU A 191 -5.44 -12.04 -6.32
C LEU A 191 -4.77 -11.92 -4.96
N LYS A 192 -3.45 -11.65 -4.95
CA LYS A 192 -2.63 -11.53 -3.75
C LYS A 192 -1.95 -10.16 -3.71
N VAL A 193 -2.53 -9.23 -2.97
CA VAL A 193 -2.04 -7.85 -2.79
C VAL A 193 -1.68 -7.63 -1.32
N PHE A 194 -0.47 -7.16 -1.09
CA PHE A 194 0.10 -6.91 0.24
C PHE A 194 0.45 -5.43 0.38
N ASP A 195 0.04 -4.82 1.49
CA ASP A 195 0.31 -3.42 1.76
C ASP A 195 1.24 -3.24 2.95
N PHE A 196 2.21 -2.34 2.78
CA PHE A 196 3.19 -1.98 3.79
C PHE A 196 3.30 -0.46 3.93
N HIS A 197 3.57 -0.02 5.15
CA HIS A 197 3.88 1.38 5.42
C HIS A 197 5.38 1.54 5.69
N PRO A 198 6.08 2.47 5.03
CA PRO A 198 7.52 2.69 5.25
C PRO A 198 7.91 2.89 6.72
N ILE A 199 7.04 3.50 7.52
CA ILE A 199 7.28 3.70 8.95
C ILE A 199 7.36 2.36 9.72
N HIS A 200 6.49 1.39 9.40
CA HIS A 200 6.49 0.07 9.99
C HIS A 200 7.69 -0.76 9.52
N VAL A 201 8.06 -0.64 8.24
CA VAL A 201 9.26 -1.28 7.71
C VAL A 201 10.52 -0.72 8.39
N PHE A 202 10.65 0.61 8.49
CA PHE A 202 11.80 1.27 9.12
C PHE A 202 11.97 0.90 10.60
N LEU A 203 10.88 0.88 11.35
CA LEU A 203 10.87 0.45 12.75
C LEU A 203 10.98 -1.06 12.93
N ASN A 204 10.78 -1.85 11.86
CA ASN A 204 10.55 -3.29 11.92
C ASN A 204 9.48 -3.63 12.96
N THR A 205 8.35 -2.93 12.90
CA THR A 205 7.30 -2.95 13.92
C THR A 205 6.76 -4.38 14.15
N GLU A 206 6.69 -4.78 15.40
CA GLU A 206 6.11 -6.07 15.83
C GLU A 206 4.85 -5.88 16.68
N SER A 207 4.62 -4.66 17.19
CA SER A 207 3.49 -4.37 18.07
C SER A 207 3.00 -2.92 17.93
N LEU A 208 1.70 -2.72 18.18
CA LEU A 208 1.09 -1.39 18.20
C LEU A 208 1.77 -0.47 19.24
N ASP A 209 2.17 -1.02 20.38
CA ASP A 209 2.87 -0.26 21.43
C ASP A 209 4.18 0.37 20.93
N ARG A 210 4.97 -0.34 20.12
CA ARG A 210 6.19 0.23 19.51
C ARG A 210 5.85 1.44 18.65
N TYR A 211 4.87 1.31 17.75
CA TYR A 211 4.44 2.38 16.86
C TYR A 211 3.98 3.61 17.65
N GLU A 212 3.08 3.41 18.63
CA GLU A 212 2.52 4.51 19.41
C GLU A 212 3.57 5.24 20.28
N ARG A 213 4.47 4.50 20.94
CA ARG A 213 5.54 5.11 21.73
C ARG A 213 6.53 5.92 20.90
N THR A 214 6.74 5.52 19.65
CA THR A 214 7.69 6.20 18.74
C THR A 214 7.05 7.30 17.90
N ARG A 215 5.73 7.46 17.94
CA ARG A 215 4.97 8.46 17.15
C ARG A 215 5.56 9.88 17.23
N PRO A 216 5.99 10.41 18.39
CA PRO A 216 6.63 11.72 18.45
C PRO A 216 7.97 11.83 17.71
N LEU A 217 8.59 10.70 17.38
CA LEU A 217 9.89 10.60 16.71
C LEU A 217 9.79 10.35 15.20
N HIS A 218 8.60 10.12 14.64
CA HIS A 218 8.42 9.71 13.24
C HIS A 218 9.04 10.71 12.24
N GLN A 219 9.14 11.99 12.62
CA GLN A 219 9.81 13.03 11.83
C GLN A 219 11.28 13.26 12.25
N ASN A 220 11.86 12.37 13.08
CA ASN A 220 13.25 12.41 13.48
C ASN A 220 13.91 11.04 13.29
N PRO A 221 14.26 10.66 12.06
CA PRO A 221 14.75 9.31 11.73
C PRO A 221 16.02 8.91 12.48
N LYS A 222 16.89 9.88 12.87
CA LYS A 222 18.11 9.61 13.64
C LYS A 222 17.83 9.11 15.05
N GLU A 223 16.77 9.60 15.67
CA GLU A 223 16.33 9.09 16.96
C GLU A 223 15.43 7.85 16.78
N LEU A 224 14.57 7.86 15.77
CA LEU A 224 13.63 6.80 15.47
C LEU A 224 14.34 5.45 15.25
N ILE A 225 15.46 5.43 14.53
CA ILE A 225 16.20 4.20 14.22
C ILE A 225 16.69 3.45 15.49
N LYS A 226 16.90 4.17 16.60
CA LYS A 226 17.29 3.57 17.87
C LYS A 226 16.19 2.68 18.48
N HIS A 227 14.97 2.84 17.99
CA HIS A 227 13.80 2.07 18.41
C HIS A 227 13.43 0.93 17.46
N ARG A 228 14.21 0.73 16.38
CA ARG A 228 14.00 -0.38 15.44
C ARG A 228 14.07 -1.72 16.16
N TYR A 229 13.05 -2.54 15.99
CA TYR A 229 12.99 -3.88 16.57
C TYR A 229 14.06 -4.80 15.95
N GLN A 230 14.75 -5.57 16.82
CA GLN A 230 15.84 -6.44 16.37
C GLN A 230 15.39 -7.89 16.15
N GLY A 231 14.12 -8.21 16.43
CA GLY A 231 13.52 -9.51 16.20
C GLY A 231 12.72 -9.57 14.90
N TYR A 232 11.74 -10.47 14.85
CA TYR A 232 10.87 -10.67 13.70
C TYR A 232 9.70 -9.68 13.68
N GLY A 233 9.69 -8.74 12.75
CA GLY A 233 8.69 -7.70 12.61
C GLY A 233 8.29 -7.44 11.15
N THR A 234 7.75 -6.26 10.87
CA THR A 234 7.23 -5.90 9.53
C THR A 234 8.30 -5.93 8.45
N CYS A 235 9.50 -5.41 8.72
CA CYS A 235 10.62 -5.48 7.76
C CYS A 235 11.03 -6.92 7.48
N SER A 236 11.02 -7.79 8.50
CA SER A 236 11.33 -9.20 8.33
C SER A 236 10.31 -9.89 7.42
N ARG A 237 9.01 -9.61 7.62
CA ARG A 237 7.91 -10.13 6.78
C ARG A 237 8.03 -9.67 5.32
N LEU A 238 8.37 -8.40 5.11
CA LEU A 238 8.59 -7.84 3.77
C LEU A 238 9.73 -8.55 3.05
N ILE A 239 10.87 -8.74 3.74
CA ILE A 239 12.04 -9.42 3.21
C ILE A 239 11.70 -10.87 2.82
N GLU A 240 11.07 -11.63 3.71
CA GLU A 240 10.67 -13.03 3.44
C GLU A 240 9.73 -13.13 2.23
N LEU A 241 8.77 -12.22 2.09
CA LEU A 241 7.87 -12.17 0.95
C LEU A 241 8.66 -11.96 -0.36
N MET A 242 9.59 -10.99 -0.37
CA MET A 242 10.38 -10.68 -1.57
C MET A 242 11.42 -11.77 -1.92
N GLU A 243 11.85 -12.58 -0.95
CA GLU A 243 12.72 -13.73 -1.21
C GLU A 243 12.07 -14.77 -2.13
N LEU A 244 10.73 -14.82 -2.24
CA LEU A 244 10.04 -15.68 -3.19
C LEU A 244 10.43 -15.41 -4.64
N HIS A 245 10.84 -14.17 -4.97
CA HIS A 245 11.35 -13.81 -6.29
C HIS A 245 12.72 -14.46 -6.59
N ARG A 246 13.55 -14.70 -5.55
CA ARG A 246 14.89 -15.26 -5.66
C ARG A 246 14.96 -16.78 -5.53
N ARG A 247 13.92 -17.40 -4.97
CA ARG A 247 13.82 -18.86 -4.80
C ARG A 247 13.41 -19.50 -6.13
N SER A 248 14.37 -19.66 -7.05
CA SER A 248 14.22 -20.34 -8.36
C SER A 248 15.08 -21.57 -8.44
#